data_481d8b7f21083b36178fedbc55c188dc
#
_entry.id   481d8b7f21083b36178fedbc55c188dc
#
_cell.length_a   1.000
_cell.length_b   1.000
_cell.length_c   1.000
_cell.angle_alpha   90.00
_cell.angle_beta   90.00
_cell.angle_gamma   90.00
#
_symmetry.space_group_name_H-M   'P 1'
#
loop_
_entity.id
_entity.type
_entity.pdbx_description
1 polymer ?
#
loop_
_entity_poly.entity_id
_entity_poly.type
_entity_poly.pdbx_seq_one_letter_code
_entity_poly.pdbx_strand_id
1 'polypeptide(L)'
;ARLHPPAGYVILILMLEKLCSGVRYRTVLCHAPKQQEKGIPMKIGFDNNKYLAMQSAHIRERISQFDNKLYLEFGGKLFDDYHASRVLPGFEPDSKLRMLMQLSDQAEIVIVISAADIDKNKVRGDLGITYDEDVLRLMEVFTERGLYVGSVCITQYAGQESADAFKKRLEKLGIKVYVLYLIPGYPNNTSLIVSDEGYGKNDYIETTRPLVVITAPGPGSGKMATCLSQLYHEYKRGVKAGYAK
;
A
#
# COMPACT_ATOMS: atom_id res chain seq x y z
N ALA A 1 9.19 -18.10 23.79
CA ALA A 1 9.79 -18.77 22.62
C ALA A 1 9.67 -17.81 21.45
N ARG A 2 10.80 -17.28 20.96
CA ARG A 2 10.82 -16.42 19.77
C ARG A 2 10.68 -17.35 18.55
N LEU A 3 9.54 -17.31 17.88
CA LEU A 3 9.36 -17.96 16.60
C LEU A 3 10.11 -17.15 15.54
N HIS A 4 11.20 -17.69 15.03
CA HIS A 4 11.88 -17.15 13.87
C HIS A 4 11.00 -17.37 12.62
N PRO A 5 10.75 -16.34 11.81
CA PRO A 5 10.03 -16.51 10.56
C PRO A 5 10.86 -17.37 9.58
N PRO A 6 10.24 -18.18 8.71
CA PRO A 6 10.95 -18.99 7.74
C PRO A 6 11.79 -18.14 6.77
N ALA A 7 12.92 -18.65 6.33
CA ALA A 7 14.00 -17.95 5.60
C ALA A 7 13.53 -17.15 4.35
N GLY A 8 12.46 -17.55 3.67
CA GLY A 8 11.88 -16.80 2.53
C GLY A 8 11.27 -15.44 2.91
N TYR A 9 10.92 -15.27 4.16
CA TYR A 9 10.32 -14.05 4.72
C TYR A 9 11.33 -12.92 4.92
N VAL A 10 12.53 -13.28 5.34
CA VAL A 10 13.63 -12.33 5.58
C VAL A 10 14.05 -11.67 4.26
N ILE A 11 13.98 -12.39 3.14
CA ILE A 11 14.38 -11.87 1.83
C ILE A 11 13.39 -10.81 1.32
N LEU A 12 12.09 -11.00 1.54
CA LEU A 12 11.07 -10.01 1.10
C LEU A 12 11.12 -8.74 1.94
N ILE A 13 11.27 -8.87 3.28
CA ILE A 13 11.42 -7.73 4.17
C ILE A 13 12.72 -6.98 3.85
N LEU A 14 13.84 -7.69 3.66
CA LEU A 14 15.13 -7.07 3.32
C LEU A 14 15.15 -6.44 1.92
N MET A 15 14.43 -6.98 0.93
CA MET A 15 14.31 -6.35 -0.39
C MET A 15 13.44 -5.09 -0.35
N LEU A 16 12.34 -5.10 0.42
CA LEU A 16 11.47 -3.93 0.58
C LEU A 16 12.13 -2.85 1.45
N GLU A 17 12.85 -3.23 2.51
CA GLU A 17 13.59 -2.28 3.36
C GLU A 17 14.81 -1.67 2.64
N LYS A 18 15.53 -2.43 1.82
CA LYS A 18 16.64 -1.89 1.00
C LYS A 18 16.19 -0.96 -0.12
N LEU A 19 14.95 -1.11 -0.61
CA LEU A 19 14.36 -0.19 -1.59
C LEU A 19 13.83 1.10 -0.94
N CYS A 20 13.50 1.06 0.37
CA CYS A 20 12.96 2.20 1.12
C CYS A 20 14.00 2.97 1.93
N SER A 21 15.17 2.39 2.26
CA SER A 21 16.25 3.10 2.94
C SER A 21 17.01 3.95 1.93
N GLY A 22 16.88 5.27 2.05
CA GLY A 22 17.47 6.28 1.16
C GLY A 22 19.00 6.25 1.09
N VAL A 23 19.55 5.26 0.41
CA VAL A 23 20.95 5.23 0.02
C VAL A 23 21.11 6.14 -1.20
N ARG A 24 21.80 7.25 -1.01
CA ARG A 24 22.19 8.14 -2.12
C ARG A 24 23.10 7.38 -3.08
N TYR A 25 22.55 6.87 -4.14
CA TYR A 25 23.36 6.38 -5.26
C TYR A 25 23.86 7.56 -6.07
N ARG A 26 25.18 7.64 -6.20
CA ARG A 26 25.88 8.55 -7.12
C ARG A 26 25.38 8.24 -8.53
N THR A 27 24.82 9.24 -9.21
CA THR A 27 24.29 9.14 -10.56
C THR A 27 25.43 8.70 -11.50
N VAL A 28 25.45 7.43 -11.87
CA VAL A 28 26.23 6.96 -13.00
C VAL A 28 25.37 7.17 -14.24
N LEU A 29 25.76 8.11 -15.07
CA LEU A 29 25.18 8.32 -16.40
C LEU A 29 25.39 7.06 -17.24
N CYS A 30 24.42 6.17 -17.25
CA CYS A 30 24.37 5.06 -18.20
C CYS A 30 23.85 5.60 -19.54
N HIS A 31 24.72 5.62 -20.53
CA HIS A 31 24.40 5.86 -21.93
C HIS A 31 23.35 4.84 -22.39
N ALA A 32 22.40 5.28 -23.21
CA ALA A 32 21.42 4.43 -23.86
C ALA A 32 22.11 3.25 -24.58
N PRO A 33 21.60 2.01 -24.45
CA PRO A 33 22.22 0.89 -25.13
C PRO A 33 22.05 1.03 -26.64
N LYS A 34 23.20 0.98 -27.35
CA LYS A 34 23.26 0.83 -28.80
C LYS A 34 22.60 -0.52 -29.19
N GLN A 35 22.00 -0.52 -30.36
CA GLN A 35 21.28 -1.61 -31.03
C GLN A 35 21.81 -3.01 -30.73
N GLN A 36 20.82 -3.93 -30.51
CA GLN A 36 21.01 -5.34 -30.25
C GLN A 36 21.92 -6.03 -31.27
N GLU A 37 23.06 -6.51 -30.82
CA GLU A 37 23.79 -7.58 -31.51
C GLU A 37 23.08 -8.92 -31.20
N LYS A 38 22.72 -9.65 -32.27
CA LYS A 38 22.16 -10.99 -32.21
C LYS A 38 23.18 -11.94 -31.56
N GLY A 39 22.86 -12.57 -30.44
CA GLY A 39 23.50 -13.82 -30.13
C GLY A 39 23.86 -14.24 -28.71
N ILE A 40 23.49 -13.51 -27.64
CA ILE A 40 23.66 -14.05 -26.29
C ILE A 40 22.33 -13.91 -25.56
N PRO A 41 21.69 -15.01 -25.08
CA PRO A 41 20.48 -14.91 -24.28
C PRO A 41 20.83 -14.14 -23.01
N MET A 42 20.23 -12.95 -22.85
CA MET A 42 20.41 -12.14 -21.65
C MET A 42 19.93 -12.99 -20.45
N LYS A 43 20.83 -13.27 -19.51
CA LYS A 43 20.45 -14.00 -18.29
C LYS A 43 19.42 -13.17 -17.56
N ILE A 44 18.20 -13.70 -17.45
CA ILE A 44 17.13 -13.09 -16.65
C ILE A 44 17.56 -13.17 -15.20
N GLY A 45 17.80 -12.03 -14.56
CA GLY A 45 18.21 -11.94 -13.17
C GLY A 45 17.07 -12.15 -12.18
N PHE A 46 15.80 -12.06 -12.67
CA PHE A 46 14.60 -12.18 -11.85
C PHE A 46 13.49 -12.91 -12.61
N ASP A 47 13.00 -13.99 -12.04
CA ASP A 47 11.86 -14.76 -12.57
C ASP A 47 10.54 -14.15 -12.05
N ASN A 48 9.93 -13.29 -12.86
CA ASN A 48 8.71 -12.58 -12.50
C ASN A 48 7.52 -13.53 -12.28
N ASN A 49 7.39 -14.60 -13.08
CA ASN A 49 6.29 -15.54 -12.95
C ASN A 49 6.40 -16.35 -11.63
N LYS A 50 7.61 -16.80 -11.31
CA LYS A 50 7.88 -17.48 -10.03
C LYS A 50 7.61 -16.55 -8.86
N TYR A 51 8.02 -15.28 -8.95
CA TYR A 51 7.73 -14.26 -7.92
C TYR A 51 6.23 -14.12 -7.70
N LEU A 52 5.44 -13.92 -8.77
CA LEU A 52 3.99 -13.77 -8.68
C LEU A 52 3.33 -14.98 -8.01
N ALA A 53 3.69 -16.19 -8.46
CA ALA A 53 3.13 -17.44 -7.92
C ALA A 53 3.45 -17.62 -6.44
N MET A 54 4.71 -17.41 -6.04
CA MET A 54 5.14 -17.54 -4.65
C MET A 54 4.49 -16.50 -3.73
N GLN A 55 4.45 -15.24 -4.14
CA GLN A 55 3.86 -14.18 -3.33
C GLN A 55 2.36 -14.39 -3.13
N SER A 56 1.63 -14.72 -4.20
CA SER A 56 0.19 -15.00 -4.10
C SER A 56 -0.10 -16.20 -3.19
N ALA A 57 0.71 -17.27 -3.26
CA ALA A 57 0.57 -18.44 -2.38
C ALA A 57 0.80 -18.07 -0.90
N HIS A 58 1.86 -17.32 -0.59
CA HIS A 58 2.16 -16.91 0.78
C HIS A 58 1.12 -15.94 1.36
N ILE A 59 0.54 -15.06 0.54
CA ILE A 59 -0.55 -14.19 0.99
C ILE A 59 -1.78 -15.02 1.35
N ARG A 60 -2.17 -16.01 0.52
CA ARG A 60 -3.29 -16.91 0.83
C ARG A 60 -3.06 -17.72 2.11
N GLU A 61 -1.86 -18.26 2.27
CA GLU A 61 -1.45 -18.96 3.49
C GLU A 61 -1.59 -18.04 4.73
N ARG A 62 -1.13 -16.80 4.62
CA ARG A 62 -1.26 -15.83 5.72
C ARG A 62 -2.69 -15.47 6.06
N ILE A 63 -3.54 -15.28 5.07
CA ILE A 63 -4.97 -15.01 5.30
C ILE A 63 -5.56 -16.11 6.18
N SER A 64 -5.26 -17.39 5.91
CA SER A 64 -5.76 -18.52 6.68
C SER A 64 -5.24 -18.60 8.12
N GLN A 65 -4.11 -17.95 8.43
CA GLN A 65 -3.53 -17.92 9.79
C GLN A 65 -4.19 -16.88 10.73
N PHE A 66 -5.00 -15.95 10.18
CA PHE A 66 -5.53 -14.78 10.89
C PHE A 66 -7.05 -14.62 10.71
N ASP A 67 -7.84 -15.59 11.12
CA ASP A 67 -9.32 -15.56 11.07
C ASP A 67 -9.87 -15.04 9.73
N ASN A 68 -9.19 -15.33 8.62
CA ASN A 68 -9.47 -14.81 7.29
C ASN A 68 -9.50 -13.28 7.21
N LYS A 69 -8.61 -12.58 7.95
CA LYS A 69 -8.49 -11.13 7.91
C LYS A 69 -7.01 -10.70 7.90
N LEU A 70 -6.55 -10.19 6.77
CA LEU A 70 -5.17 -9.73 6.59
C LEU A 70 -5.14 -8.31 6.03
N TYR A 71 -4.50 -7.40 6.75
CA TYR A 71 -4.19 -6.05 6.28
C TYR A 71 -2.80 -6.06 5.63
N LEU A 72 -2.74 -5.72 4.34
CA LEU A 72 -1.51 -5.71 3.56
C LEU A 72 -1.17 -4.27 3.15
N GLU A 73 -0.07 -3.75 3.70
CA GLU A 73 0.47 -2.45 3.28
C GLU A 73 1.38 -2.64 2.06
N PHE A 74 1.03 -2.00 0.96
CA PHE A 74 1.94 -1.92 -0.17
C PHE A 74 2.86 -0.71 -0.05
N GLY A 75 4.16 -0.99 0.03
CA GLY A 75 5.21 0.02 -0.10
C GLY A 75 5.40 0.43 -1.56
N GLY A 76 5.65 1.74 -1.79
CA GLY A 76 5.87 2.26 -3.13
C GLY A 76 4.61 2.29 -4.02
N LYS A 77 4.83 2.31 -5.33
CA LYS A 77 3.77 2.32 -6.33
C LYS A 77 3.27 0.91 -6.61
N LEU A 78 1.95 0.72 -6.66
CA LEU A 78 1.34 -0.56 -7.04
C LEU A 78 1.51 -0.87 -8.53
N PHE A 79 1.50 0.15 -9.36
CA PHE A 79 1.79 0.05 -10.78
C PHE A 79 2.68 1.23 -11.21
N ASP A 80 3.24 1.16 -12.40
CA ASP A 80 4.25 2.10 -12.89
C ASP A 80 5.53 2.12 -12.03
N ASP A 81 5.94 0.96 -11.48
CA ASP A 81 7.18 0.83 -10.71
C ASP A 81 8.40 0.68 -11.64
N TYR A 82 8.61 1.71 -12.48
CA TYR A 82 9.71 1.73 -13.45
C TYR A 82 11.09 1.75 -12.79
N HIS A 83 11.18 2.12 -11.50
CA HIS A 83 12.46 2.11 -10.81
C HIS A 83 12.94 0.67 -10.59
N ALA A 84 12.08 -0.18 -10.04
CA ALA A 84 12.42 -1.59 -9.80
C ALA A 84 12.76 -2.33 -11.12
N SER A 85 12.00 -2.10 -12.19
CA SER A 85 12.25 -2.73 -13.49
C SER A 85 13.58 -2.31 -14.14
N ARG A 86 14.09 -1.10 -13.85
CA ARG A 86 15.39 -0.64 -14.35
C ARG A 86 16.58 -1.28 -13.66
N VAL A 87 16.44 -1.62 -12.38
CA VAL A 87 17.54 -2.15 -11.55
C VAL A 87 17.53 -3.67 -11.43
N LEU A 88 16.41 -4.31 -11.75
CA LEU A 88 16.23 -5.76 -11.64
C LEU A 88 15.76 -6.34 -12.98
N PRO A 89 16.69 -6.81 -13.85
CA PRO A 89 16.33 -7.39 -15.14
C PRO A 89 15.39 -8.59 -15.00
N GLY A 90 14.23 -8.51 -15.65
CA GLY A 90 13.16 -9.51 -15.57
C GLY A 90 12.00 -9.12 -14.64
N PHE A 91 12.13 -8.05 -13.84
CA PHE A 91 11.03 -7.49 -13.06
C PHE A 91 10.14 -6.61 -13.94
N GLU A 92 8.85 -6.87 -13.96
CA GLU A 92 7.88 -6.09 -14.72
C GLU A 92 7.28 -4.96 -13.85
N PRO A 93 7.08 -3.73 -14.39
CA PRO A 93 6.60 -2.57 -13.62
C PRO A 93 5.24 -2.77 -12.97
N ASP A 94 4.41 -3.64 -13.53
CA ASP A 94 3.05 -3.97 -13.08
C ASP A 94 2.96 -5.24 -12.23
N SER A 95 4.09 -5.85 -11.86
CA SER A 95 4.15 -7.12 -11.13
C SER A 95 3.30 -7.14 -9.87
N LYS A 96 3.34 -6.07 -9.09
CA LYS A 96 2.54 -5.95 -7.86
C LYS A 96 1.04 -5.95 -8.14
N LEU A 97 0.63 -5.24 -9.18
CA LEU A 97 -0.76 -5.20 -9.62
C LEU A 97 -1.22 -6.55 -10.15
N ARG A 98 -0.42 -7.21 -10.98
CA ARG A 98 -0.71 -8.57 -11.49
C ARG A 98 -0.82 -9.60 -10.37
N MET A 99 -0.01 -9.47 -9.32
CA MET A 99 -0.13 -10.31 -8.13
C MET A 99 -1.49 -10.10 -7.44
N LEU A 100 -1.93 -8.84 -7.28
CA LEU A 100 -3.25 -8.55 -6.70
C LEU A 100 -4.40 -9.05 -7.59
N MET A 101 -4.25 -8.98 -8.90
CA MET A 101 -5.25 -9.54 -9.83
C MET A 101 -5.43 -11.06 -9.65
N GLN A 102 -4.37 -11.81 -9.26
CA GLN A 102 -4.49 -13.23 -8.91
C GLN A 102 -5.23 -13.49 -7.57
N LEU A 103 -5.47 -12.43 -6.79
CA LEU A 103 -6.16 -12.44 -5.51
C LEU A 103 -7.44 -11.59 -5.54
N SER A 104 -7.91 -11.21 -6.73
CA SER A 104 -9.00 -10.26 -6.92
C SER A 104 -10.32 -10.70 -6.28
N ASP A 105 -10.55 -11.99 -6.16
CA ASP A 105 -11.69 -12.61 -5.46
C ASP A 105 -11.66 -12.36 -3.95
N GLN A 106 -10.48 -12.23 -3.36
CA GLN A 106 -10.24 -12.09 -1.92
C GLN A 106 -9.78 -10.69 -1.50
N ALA A 107 -9.34 -9.87 -2.45
CA ALA A 107 -8.75 -8.57 -2.18
C ALA A 107 -9.77 -7.43 -2.24
N GLU A 108 -9.70 -6.54 -1.26
CA GLU A 108 -10.39 -5.26 -1.21
C GLU A 108 -9.36 -4.15 -1.01
N ILE A 109 -9.41 -3.14 -1.86
CA ILE A 109 -8.46 -2.02 -1.80
C ILE A 109 -9.06 -0.88 -0.99
N VAL A 110 -8.28 -0.34 -0.07
CA VAL A 110 -8.53 0.92 0.63
C VAL A 110 -7.43 1.90 0.23
N ILE A 111 -7.82 3.02 -0.38
CA ILE A 111 -6.87 4.07 -0.77
C ILE A 111 -6.77 5.09 0.36
N VAL A 112 -5.58 5.31 0.88
CA VAL A 112 -5.36 6.28 1.96
C VAL A 112 -4.70 7.55 1.44
N ILE A 113 -5.14 8.70 1.96
CA ILE A 113 -4.58 10.01 1.65
C ILE A 113 -4.51 10.85 2.92
N SER A 114 -3.41 11.60 3.11
CA SER A 114 -3.27 12.50 4.26
C SER A 114 -4.09 13.78 4.06
N ALA A 115 -4.84 14.19 5.08
CA ALA A 115 -5.52 15.48 5.08
C ALA A 115 -4.56 16.66 4.87
N ALA A 116 -3.34 16.55 5.40
CA ALA A 116 -2.31 17.56 5.20
C ALA A 116 -1.78 17.61 3.74
N ASP A 117 -1.77 16.48 3.02
CA ASP A 117 -1.38 16.44 1.60
C ASP A 117 -2.48 17.04 0.71
N ILE A 118 -3.77 16.85 1.07
CA ILE A 118 -4.91 17.50 0.41
C ILE A 118 -4.82 19.02 0.63
N ASP A 119 -4.64 19.46 1.86
CA ASP A 119 -4.60 20.88 2.25
C ASP A 119 -3.48 21.65 1.54
N LYS A 120 -2.34 21.00 1.33
CA LYS A 120 -1.19 21.57 0.62
C LYS A 120 -1.28 21.45 -0.90
N ASN A 121 -2.34 20.89 -1.45
CA ASN A 121 -2.45 20.54 -2.87
C ASN A 121 -1.19 19.84 -3.37
N LYS A 122 -0.73 18.83 -2.63
CA LYS A 122 0.52 18.14 -2.92
C LYS A 122 0.47 17.41 -4.27
N VAL A 123 1.44 17.71 -5.12
CA VAL A 123 1.51 17.21 -6.50
C VAL A 123 2.41 15.97 -6.59
N ARG A 124 1.99 14.99 -7.37
CA ARG A 124 2.84 13.89 -7.83
C ARG A 124 3.78 14.38 -8.90
N GLY A 125 5.08 14.41 -8.59
CA GLY A 125 6.09 14.96 -9.51
C GLY A 125 6.26 14.21 -10.82
N ASP A 126 5.83 12.94 -10.91
CA ASP A 126 5.90 12.11 -12.12
C ASP A 126 4.68 12.28 -13.04
N LEU A 127 3.53 12.67 -12.49
CA LEU A 127 2.27 12.82 -13.24
C LEU A 127 1.79 14.27 -13.36
N GLY A 128 2.29 15.17 -12.51
CA GLY A 128 1.86 16.58 -12.48
C GLY A 128 0.44 16.81 -11.95
N ILE A 129 -0.19 15.81 -11.33
CA ILE A 129 -1.54 15.89 -10.74
C ILE A 129 -1.45 15.94 -9.23
N THR A 130 -2.47 16.49 -8.57
CA THR A 130 -2.56 16.51 -7.11
C THR A 130 -2.85 15.12 -6.53
N TYR A 131 -2.56 14.91 -5.25
CA TYR A 131 -2.78 13.59 -4.62
C TYR A 131 -4.26 13.22 -4.52
N ASP A 132 -5.16 14.17 -4.34
CA ASP A 132 -6.60 13.95 -4.35
C ASP A 132 -7.12 13.56 -5.75
N GLU A 133 -6.61 14.17 -6.81
CA GLU A 133 -6.88 13.74 -8.19
C GLU A 133 -6.30 12.35 -8.48
N ASP A 134 -5.10 12.06 -7.95
CA ASP A 134 -4.51 10.74 -8.10
C ASP A 134 -5.30 9.64 -7.36
N VAL A 135 -5.99 9.94 -6.26
CA VAL A 135 -6.94 9.00 -5.62
C VAL A 135 -8.02 8.59 -6.61
N LEU A 136 -8.64 9.54 -7.30
CA LEU A 136 -9.70 9.24 -8.29
C LEU A 136 -9.15 8.41 -9.46
N ARG A 137 -7.98 8.78 -9.99
CA ARG A 137 -7.30 8.02 -11.04
C ARG A 137 -6.95 6.59 -10.59
N LEU A 138 -6.46 6.41 -9.37
CA LEU A 138 -6.16 5.08 -8.81
C LEU A 138 -7.41 4.22 -8.71
N MET A 139 -8.54 4.79 -8.28
CA MET A 139 -9.81 4.08 -8.22
C MET A 139 -10.24 3.58 -9.61
N GLU A 140 -10.16 4.44 -10.61
CA GLU A 140 -10.49 4.10 -12.01
C GLU A 140 -9.59 2.96 -12.50
N VAL A 141 -8.26 3.12 -12.39
CA VAL A 141 -7.29 2.13 -12.84
C VAL A 141 -7.47 0.76 -12.17
N PHE A 142 -7.75 0.73 -10.86
CA PHE A 142 -7.98 -0.55 -10.16
C PHE A 142 -9.29 -1.20 -10.60
N THR A 143 -10.35 -0.42 -10.75
CA THR A 143 -11.67 -0.91 -11.18
C THR A 143 -11.62 -1.47 -12.60
N GLU A 144 -10.97 -0.78 -13.53
CA GLU A 144 -10.77 -1.24 -14.92
C GLU A 144 -10.01 -2.58 -14.99
N ARG A 145 -9.17 -2.88 -14.00
CA ARG A 145 -8.45 -4.15 -13.89
C ARG A 145 -9.17 -5.22 -13.07
N GLY A 146 -10.43 -5.01 -12.74
CA GLY A 146 -11.26 -5.96 -12.01
C GLY A 146 -10.93 -6.08 -10.52
N LEU A 147 -10.24 -5.09 -9.94
CA LEU A 147 -9.97 -5.03 -8.51
C LEU A 147 -11.07 -4.22 -7.80
N TYR A 148 -11.50 -4.72 -6.66
CA TYR A 148 -12.54 -4.07 -5.87
C TYR A 148 -11.93 -2.98 -4.98
N VAL A 149 -12.32 -1.72 -5.20
CA VAL A 149 -11.98 -0.59 -4.32
C VAL A 149 -13.15 -0.36 -3.38
N GLY A 150 -12.97 -0.69 -2.10
CA GLY A 150 -14.04 -0.63 -1.10
C GLY A 150 -14.27 0.78 -0.57
N SER A 151 -13.20 1.53 -0.34
CA SER A 151 -13.30 2.84 0.30
C SER A 151 -12.04 3.69 0.13
N VAL A 152 -12.18 4.97 0.49
CA VAL A 152 -11.07 5.92 0.68
C VAL A 152 -10.99 6.27 2.16
N CYS A 153 -9.76 6.38 2.69
CA CYS A 153 -9.53 6.78 4.07
C CYS A 153 -8.67 8.05 4.12
N ILE A 154 -9.21 9.11 4.72
CA ILE A 154 -8.49 10.36 4.96
C ILE A 154 -7.80 10.24 6.30
N THR A 155 -6.46 10.29 6.30
CA THR A 155 -5.63 10.13 7.50
C THR A 155 -5.11 11.47 8.02
N GLN A 156 -4.58 11.47 9.26
CA GLN A 156 -4.01 12.68 9.91
C GLN A 156 -4.98 13.86 9.91
N TYR A 157 -6.27 13.56 10.00
CA TYR A 157 -7.31 14.58 9.99
C TYR A 157 -7.32 15.39 11.31
N ALA A 158 -7.33 16.71 11.18
CA ALA A 158 -7.37 17.64 12.28
C ALA A 158 -8.34 18.81 12.03
N GLY A 159 -9.35 18.59 11.18
CA GLY A 159 -10.37 19.60 10.86
C GLY A 159 -10.05 20.49 9.65
N GLN A 160 -9.25 20.00 8.70
CA GLN A 160 -8.94 20.73 7.46
C GLN A 160 -10.18 20.84 6.55
N GLU A 161 -10.58 22.07 6.21
CA GLU A 161 -11.74 22.34 5.34
C GLU A 161 -11.60 21.73 3.94
N SER A 162 -10.37 21.70 3.40
CA SER A 162 -10.05 21.06 2.13
C SER A 162 -10.30 19.54 2.16
N ALA A 163 -9.97 18.88 3.28
CA ALA A 163 -10.24 17.46 3.48
C ALA A 163 -11.75 17.18 3.59
N ASP A 164 -12.51 18.06 4.26
CA ASP A 164 -13.97 17.97 4.33
C ASP A 164 -14.62 18.16 2.95
N ALA A 165 -14.12 19.11 2.17
CA ALA A 165 -14.58 19.32 0.80
C ALA A 165 -14.33 18.10 -0.09
N PHE A 166 -13.14 17.50 0.03
CA PHE A 166 -12.77 16.28 -0.70
C PHE A 166 -13.63 15.09 -0.25
N LYS A 167 -13.84 14.89 1.06
CA LYS A 167 -14.75 13.89 1.61
C LYS A 167 -16.14 14.00 0.98
N LYS A 168 -16.73 15.19 1.03
CA LYS A 168 -18.05 15.46 0.43
C LYS A 168 -18.10 15.18 -1.07
N ARG A 169 -17.00 15.47 -1.79
CA ARG A 169 -16.88 15.16 -3.23
C ARG A 169 -16.92 13.65 -3.48
N LEU A 170 -16.17 12.87 -2.70
CA LEU A 170 -16.14 11.41 -2.81
C LEU A 170 -17.51 10.79 -2.45
N GLU A 171 -18.13 11.25 -1.37
CA GLU A 171 -19.46 10.78 -0.94
C GLU A 171 -20.54 11.04 -2.00
N LYS A 172 -20.50 12.20 -2.70
CA LYS A 172 -21.38 12.49 -3.84
C LYS A 172 -21.18 11.54 -5.04
N LEU A 173 -19.97 10.98 -5.18
CA LEU A 173 -19.67 9.95 -6.17
C LEU A 173 -20.06 8.54 -5.71
N GLY A 174 -20.67 8.41 -4.52
CA GLY A 174 -21.07 7.13 -3.94
C GLY A 174 -19.91 6.34 -3.31
N ILE A 175 -18.77 6.98 -3.05
CA ILE A 175 -17.59 6.35 -2.48
C ILE A 175 -17.68 6.42 -0.96
N LYS A 176 -17.47 5.29 -0.27
CA LYS A 176 -17.35 5.26 1.19
C LYS A 176 -16.07 5.95 1.63
N VAL A 177 -16.18 6.87 2.60
CA VAL A 177 -15.02 7.60 3.14
C VAL A 177 -14.95 7.44 4.65
N TYR A 178 -13.75 7.07 5.13
CA TYR A 178 -13.44 6.96 6.55
C TYR A 178 -12.38 7.99 6.95
N VAL A 179 -12.34 8.33 8.22
CA VAL A 179 -11.43 9.36 8.75
C VAL A 179 -10.61 8.79 9.90
N LEU A 180 -9.28 8.98 9.82
CA LEU A 180 -8.36 8.70 10.90
C LEU A 180 -7.76 10.02 11.38
N TYR A 181 -7.88 10.27 12.67
CA TYR A 181 -7.50 11.52 13.30
C TYR A 181 -5.99 11.62 13.53
N LEU A 182 -5.50 12.84 13.62
CA LEU A 182 -4.14 13.12 14.05
C LEU A 182 -4.01 12.77 15.55
N ILE A 183 -3.10 11.82 15.86
CA ILE A 183 -2.84 11.42 17.24
C ILE A 183 -1.64 12.21 17.78
N PRO A 184 -1.80 13.00 18.85
CA PRO A 184 -0.71 13.75 19.45
C PRO A 184 0.44 12.86 19.92
N GLY A 185 1.67 13.23 19.57
CA GLY A 185 2.88 12.48 19.95
C GLY A 185 3.13 11.20 19.17
N TYR A 186 2.38 10.94 18.08
CA TYR A 186 2.69 9.85 17.17
C TYR A 186 4.07 10.07 16.50
N PRO A 187 4.94 9.05 16.37
CA PRO A 187 4.77 7.64 16.75
C PRO A 187 5.28 7.28 18.16
N ASN A 188 5.67 8.23 19.00
CA ASN A 188 6.42 7.99 20.23
C ASN A 188 5.54 7.68 21.46
N ASN A 189 4.33 8.25 21.52
CA ASN A 189 3.41 8.04 22.64
C ASN A 189 2.57 6.78 22.45
N THR A 190 3.21 5.61 22.62
CA THR A 190 2.59 4.31 22.38
C THR A 190 1.35 4.08 23.26
N SER A 191 1.38 4.53 24.52
CA SER A 191 0.25 4.35 25.44
C SER A 191 -1.00 5.06 24.96
N LEU A 192 -0.87 6.28 24.42
CA LEU A 192 -1.98 7.01 23.82
C LEU A 192 -2.41 6.39 22.49
N ILE A 193 -1.43 6.04 21.65
CA ILE A 193 -1.70 5.51 20.31
C ILE A 193 -2.56 4.24 20.39
N VAL A 194 -2.22 3.31 21.29
CA VAL A 194 -2.92 2.01 21.48
C VAL A 194 -3.99 2.12 22.56
N SER A 195 -4.80 3.16 22.52
CA SER A 195 -5.90 3.41 23.45
C SER A 195 -7.19 3.79 22.71
N ASP A 196 -8.29 3.87 23.46
CA ASP A 196 -9.58 4.32 22.92
C ASP A 196 -9.52 5.81 22.49
N GLU A 197 -8.66 6.62 23.10
CA GLU A 197 -8.40 8.01 22.71
C GLU A 197 -7.45 8.17 21.51
N GLY A 198 -6.70 7.14 21.20
CA GLY A 198 -5.81 7.05 20.03
C GLY A 198 -6.46 6.33 18.86
N TYR A 199 -6.07 5.08 18.64
CA TYR A 199 -6.63 4.27 17.55
C TYR A 199 -8.13 4.02 17.70
N GLY A 200 -8.66 3.96 18.92
CA GLY A 200 -10.09 3.76 19.16
C GLY A 200 -10.97 4.92 18.68
N LYS A 201 -10.42 6.15 18.60
CA LYS A 201 -11.11 7.30 18.07
C LYS A 201 -11.25 7.31 16.54
N ASN A 202 -10.38 6.59 15.85
CA ASN A 202 -10.42 6.47 14.40
C ASN A 202 -11.63 5.67 13.93
N ASP A 203 -12.11 5.96 12.73
CA ASP A 203 -13.17 5.17 12.13
C ASP A 203 -12.71 3.73 11.93
N TYR A 204 -13.61 2.78 12.20
CA TYR A 204 -13.44 1.41 11.75
C TYR A 204 -13.82 1.31 10.27
N ILE A 205 -12.88 0.88 9.44
CA ILE A 205 -13.09 0.70 8.01
C ILE A 205 -13.81 -0.64 7.80
N GLU A 206 -15.10 -0.57 7.48
CA GLU A 206 -15.88 -1.76 7.16
C GLU A 206 -15.41 -2.36 5.84
N THR A 207 -14.93 -3.58 5.89
CA THR A 207 -14.44 -4.32 4.73
C THR A 207 -15.11 -5.68 4.62
N THR A 208 -15.30 -6.13 3.37
CA THR A 208 -16.07 -7.33 3.06
C THR A 208 -15.20 -8.52 2.66
N ARG A 209 -13.92 -8.27 2.37
CA ARG A 209 -13.01 -9.31 1.88
C ARG A 209 -11.90 -9.62 2.88
N PRO A 210 -11.33 -10.84 2.84
CA PRO A 210 -10.31 -11.27 3.79
C PRO A 210 -8.96 -10.55 3.63
N LEU A 211 -8.58 -10.16 2.42
CA LEU A 211 -7.37 -9.40 2.14
C LEU A 211 -7.69 -7.92 1.95
N VAL A 212 -7.30 -7.10 2.91
CA VAL A 212 -7.46 -5.64 2.84
C VAL A 212 -6.14 -5.02 2.42
N VAL A 213 -6.09 -4.48 1.22
CA VAL A 213 -4.90 -3.86 0.63
C VAL A 213 -4.91 -2.37 0.87
N ILE A 214 -3.95 -1.88 1.65
CA ILE A 214 -3.81 -0.44 1.93
C ILE A 214 -2.77 0.15 0.97
N THR A 215 -3.22 1.05 0.12
CA THR A 215 -2.39 1.77 -0.85
C THR A 215 -2.60 3.28 -0.79
N ALA A 216 -1.77 4.07 -1.50
CA ALA A 216 -1.83 5.52 -1.45
C ALA A 216 -1.20 6.15 -2.70
N PRO A 217 -1.54 7.41 -3.03
CA PRO A 217 -0.87 8.20 -4.06
C PRO A 217 0.64 8.35 -3.86
N GLY A 218 1.08 8.39 -2.59
CA GLY A 218 2.50 8.59 -2.28
C GLY A 218 2.89 8.23 -0.86
N PRO A 219 4.17 8.49 -0.51
CA PRO A 219 4.69 8.25 0.84
C PRO A 219 4.11 9.25 1.85
N GLY A 220 4.11 8.86 3.14
CA GLY A 220 3.63 9.73 4.23
C GLY A 220 2.10 9.77 4.38
N SER A 221 1.35 9.05 3.56
CA SER A 221 -0.13 9.05 3.58
C SER A 221 -0.76 8.28 4.75
N GLY A 222 0.03 7.73 5.68
CA GLY A 222 -0.49 7.04 6.86
C GLY A 222 -0.85 5.56 6.68
N LYS A 223 -0.41 4.87 5.62
CA LYS A 223 -0.73 3.45 5.34
C LYS A 223 -0.52 2.53 6.54
N MET A 224 0.68 2.56 7.14
CA MET A 224 0.99 1.71 8.30
C MET A 224 0.09 2.04 9.50
N ALA A 225 -0.10 3.33 9.81
CA ALA A 225 -0.97 3.76 10.89
C ALA A 225 -2.42 3.32 10.67
N THR A 226 -2.90 3.33 9.42
CA THR A 226 -4.21 2.80 9.06
C THR A 226 -4.30 1.30 9.34
N CYS A 227 -3.33 0.49 8.87
CA CYS A 227 -3.32 -0.94 9.17
C CYS A 227 -3.34 -1.21 10.67
N LEU A 228 -2.48 -0.55 11.44
CA LEU A 228 -2.38 -0.76 12.90
C LEU A 228 -3.64 -0.29 13.64
N SER A 229 -4.25 0.81 13.20
CA SER A 229 -5.53 1.28 13.74
C SER A 229 -6.64 0.26 13.48
N GLN A 230 -6.70 -0.31 12.29
CA GLN A 230 -7.70 -1.34 11.99
C GLN A 230 -7.45 -2.63 12.78
N LEU A 231 -6.20 -3.05 12.98
CA LEU A 231 -5.90 -4.17 13.88
C LEU A 231 -6.36 -3.93 15.32
N TYR A 232 -6.27 -2.68 15.82
CA TYR A 232 -6.80 -2.33 17.12
C TYR A 232 -8.32 -2.54 17.19
N HIS A 233 -9.05 -2.09 16.17
CA HIS A 233 -10.49 -2.28 16.09
C HIS A 233 -10.88 -3.76 15.94
N GLU A 234 -10.16 -4.54 15.12
CA GLU A 234 -10.39 -5.97 14.98
C GLU A 234 -10.17 -6.71 16.31
N TYR A 235 -9.09 -6.38 17.02
CA TYR A 235 -8.81 -6.93 18.35
C TYR A 235 -9.93 -6.63 19.33
N LYS A 236 -10.46 -5.40 19.38
CA LYS A 236 -11.59 -5.01 20.23
C LYS A 236 -12.87 -5.78 19.88
N ARG A 237 -12.99 -6.26 18.65
CA ARG A 237 -14.11 -7.08 18.14
C ARG A 237 -13.88 -8.58 18.33
N GLY A 238 -12.74 -8.98 18.88
CA GLY A 238 -12.38 -10.39 19.07
C GLY A 238 -11.88 -11.09 17.79
N VAL A 239 -11.57 -10.34 16.71
CA VAL A 239 -11.06 -10.88 15.46
C VAL A 239 -9.54 -10.88 15.49
N LYS A 240 -8.92 -12.03 15.23
CA LYS A 240 -7.47 -12.18 15.12
C LYS A 240 -7.02 -11.81 13.71
N ALA A 241 -6.94 -10.52 13.41
CA ALA A 241 -6.46 -10.03 12.13
C ALA A 241 -4.92 -9.97 12.06
N GLY A 242 -4.37 -10.18 10.85
CA GLY A 242 -2.95 -10.09 10.58
C GLY A 242 -2.54 -8.80 9.90
N TYR A 243 -1.23 -8.48 9.98
CA TYR A 243 -0.58 -7.40 9.24
C TYR A 243 0.61 -7.91 8.45
N ALA A 244 0.76 -7.43 7.22
CA ALA A 244 1.91 -7.67 6.36
C ALA A 244 2.31 -6.39 5.60
N LYS A 245 3.63 -6.28 5.29
CA LYS A 245 4.20 -5.19 4.51
C LYS A 245 5.22 -5.74 3.51
#